data_2d373a04f1f62c73ba7a0b2952411483
#
_entry.id   2d373a04f1f62c73ba7a0b2952411483
#
_cell.length_a   1.000
_cell.length_b   1.000
_cell.length_c   1.000
_cell.angle_alpha   90.00
_cell.angle_beta   90.00
_cell.angle_gamma   90.00
#
_symmetry.space_group_name_H-M   'P 1'
#
loop_
_entity.id
_entity.type
_entity.pdbx_description
1 polymer ?
#
loop_
_entity_poly.entity_id
_entity_poly.type
_entity_poly.pdbx_seq_one_letter_code
_entity_poly.pdbx_strand_id
1 'polypeptide(L)'
;KYAGGNNAGVEYLDPKQEDFLVFINNDTIVSSDFLNHLINPFLSDPNCIITVPKILYAMDINKIWYAGGLINMWTGTIDHIGIRNYDAPRYSFLMETDYATGCCLCINTSDFKKLNYFDTNFNMYCEDVDLSIRAKKMNRKIVYSPKSIILHSVSQSLGENSFIKIKNKLTGQMKLFWKHASGLQI
;
A
#
# COMPACT_ATOMS: atom_id res chain seq x y z
N LYS A 1 8.63 -10.67 -10.09
CA LYS A 1 8.07 -10.49 -8.72
C LYS A 1 7.70 -9.02 -8.56
N TYR A 2 6.76 -8.69 -7.66
CA TYR A 2 6.16 -7.36 -7.54
C TYR A 2 7.23 -6.24 -7.39
N ALA A 3 8.06 -6.30 -6.34
CA ALA A 3 9.10 -5.29 -6.08
C ALA A 3 10.05 -5.08 -7.28
N GLY A 4 10.67 -6.16 -7.76
CA GLY A 4 11.64 -6.05 -8.86
C GLY A 4 11.01 -5.63 -10.19
N GLY A 5 9.77 -6.02 -10.49
CA GLY A 5 9.06 -5.59 -11.69
C GLY A 5 8.75 -4.10 -11.68
N ASN A 6 8.23 -3.60 -10.54
CA ASN A 6 7.92 -2.18 -10.38
C ASN A 6 9.19 -1.32 -10.38
N ASN A 7 10.25 -1.74 -9.70
CA ASN A 7 11.53 -1.01 -9.74
C ASN A 7 12.09 -0.90 -11.15
N ALA A 8 12.12 -2.02 -11.90
CA ALA A 8 12.58 -2.02 -13.29
C ALA A 8 11.70 -1.14 -14.19
N GLY A 9 10.38 -1.11 -13.95
CA GLY A 9 9.47 -0.20 -14.66
C GLY A 9 9.83 1.27 -14.42
N VAL A 10 10.11 1.64 -13.17
CA VAL A 10 10.52 3.02 -12.83
C VAL A 10 11.87 3.38 -13.45
N GLU A 11 12.85 2.47 -13.41
CA GLU A 11 14.14 2.67 -14.05
C GLU A 11 14.00 2.83 -15.58
N TYR A 12 13.16 2.04 -16.22
CA TYR A 12 12.92 2.13 -17.67
C TYR A 12 12.24 3.44 -18.08
N LEU A 13 11.26 3.92 -17.30
CA LEU A 13 10.52 5.15 -17.57
C LEU A 13 11.34 6.41 -17.31
N ASP A 14 12.37 6.32 -16.44
CA ASP A 14 13.22 7.44 -16.00
C ASP A 14 12.41 8.71 -15.65
N PRO A 15 11.44 8.63 -14.76
CA PRO A 15 10.54 9.74 -14.46
C PRO A 15 11.30 10.89 -13.80
N LYS A 16 10.84 12.12 -14.04
CA LYS A 16 11.37 13.32 -13.38
C LYS A 16 11.13 13.25 -11.87
N GLN A 17 11.90 14.02 -11.11
CA GLN A 17 11.82 14.01 -9.64
C GLN A 17 10.47 14.51 -9.12
N GLU A 18 9.85 15.45 -9.81
CA GLU A 18 8.54 16.04 -9.51
C GLU A 18 7.34 15.18 -9.93
N ASP A 19 7.57 14.13 -10.75
CA ASP A 19 6.49 13.26 -11.21
C ASP A 19 5.96 12.40 -10.07
N PHE A 20 4.68 12.03 -10.17
CA PHE A 20 4.08 11.03 -9.29
C PHE A 20 4.10 9.65 -9.93
N LEU A 21 4.46 8.67 -9.14
CA LEU A 21 4.41 7.26 -9.49
C LEU A 21 3.14 6.65 -8.87
N VAL A 22 2.32 6.05 -9.69
CA VAL A 22 1.16 5.26 -9.23
C VAL A 22 1.44 3.79 -9.51
N PHE A 23 1.61 3.01 -8.47
CA PHE A 23 1.67 1.56 -8.54
C PHE A 23 0.27 1.02 -8.36
N ILE A 24 -0.20 0.23 -9.31
CA ILE A 24 -1.58 -0.29 -9.31
C ILE A 24 -1.61 -1.71 -9.89
N ASN A 25 -2.36 -2.59 -9.24
CA ASN A 25 -2.56 -3.95 -9.73
C ASN A 25 -3.41 -3.95 -11.01
N ASN A 26 -3.11 -4.88 -11.90
CA ASN A 26 -3.80 -5.04 -13.18
C ASN A 26 -5.22 -5.63 -13.09
N ASP A 27 -5.64 -6.07 -11.90
CA ASP A 27 -6.99 -6.59 -11.60
C ASP A 27 -7.86 -5.56 -10.87
N THR A 28 -7.68 -4.27 -11.19
CA THR A 28 -8.40 -3.15 -10.60
C THR A 28 -9.15 -2.32 -11.65
N ILE A 29 -10.23 -1.67 -11.21
CA ILE A 29 -10.99 -0.67 -11.98
C ILE A 29 -10.99 0.63 -11.19
N VAL A 30 -10.63 1.74 -11.82
CA VAL A 30 -10.54 3.06 -11.19
C VAL A 30 -11.78 3.91 -11.45
N SER A 31 -12.16 4.79 -10.50
CA SER A 31 -13.18 5.82 -10.74
C SER A 31 -12.61 6.96 -11.61
N SER A 32 -13.50 7.73 -12.25
CA SER A 32 -13.10 8.81 -13.16
C SER A 32 -12.18 9.85 -12.52
N ASP A 33 -12.43 10.21 -11.25
CA ASP A 33 -11.67 11.23 -10.53
C ASP A 33 -10.56 10.66 -9.63
N PHE A 34 -10.27 9.39 -9.81
CA PHE A 34 -9.32 8.62 -8.99
C PHE A 34 -7.98 9.36 -8.78
N LEU A 35 -7.32 9.78 -9.85
CA LEU A 35 -5.99 10.40 -9.79
C LEU A 35 -6.03 11.76 -9.06
N ASN A 36 -7.03 12.59 -9.35
CA ASN A 36 -7.16 13.90 -8.70
C ASN A 36 -7.27 13.75 -7.18
N HIS A 37 -8.10 12.83 -6.73
CA HIS A 37 -8.27 12.56 -5.31
C HIS A 37 -7.04 11.88 -4.68
N LEU A 38 -6.31 11.06 -5.43
CA LEU A 38 -5.11 10.39 -4.95
C LEU A 38 -3.94 11.36 -4.74
N ILE A 39 -3.81 12.37 -5.63
CA ILE A 39 -2.71 13.36 -5.59
C ILE A 39 -3.01 14.51 -4.61
N ASN A 40 -4.28 14.85 -4.38
CA ASN A 40 -4.67 16.01 -3.59
C ASN A 40 -4.02 16.09 -2.18
N PRO A 41 -3.81 15.00 -1.42
CA PRO A 41 -3.15 15.09 -0.12
C PRO A 41 -1.71 15.60 -0.19
N PHE A 42 -0.95 15.34 -1.26
CA PHE A 42 0.40 15.89 -1.43
C PHE A 42 0.42 17.41 -1.57
N LEU A 43 -0.66 17.97 -2.16
CA LEU A 43 -0.78 19.42 -2.35
C LEU A 43 -1.16 20.14 -1.06
N SER A 44 -1.81 19.46 -0.12
CA SER A 44 -2.32 20.02 1.13
C SER A 44 -1.41 19.77 2.33
N ASP A 45 -0.58 18.73 2.30
CA ASP A 45 0.35 18.42 3.40
C ASP A 45 1.75 18.07 2.84
N PRO A 46 2.75 18.93 3.01
CA PRO A 46 4.13 18.68 2.54
C PRO A 46 4.80 17.49 3.23
N ASN A 47 4.25 17.01 4.35
CA ASN A 47 4.73 15.81 5.02
C ASN A 47 4.14 14.53 4.42
N CYS A 48 3.14 14.62 3.54
CA CYS A 48 2.62 13.47 2.84
C CYS A 48 3.67 12.92 1.88
N ILE A 49 3.97 11.63 1.98
CA ILE A 49 4.96 10.94 1.12
C ILE A 49 4.31 9.85 0.26
N ILE A 50 3.27 9.21 0.78
CA ILE A 50 2.52 8.16 0.09
C ILE A 50 1.02 8.42 0.29
N THR A 51 0.24 8.22 -0.76
CA THR A 51 -1.22 8.20 -0.66
C THR A 51 -1.77 6.86 -1.12
N VAL A 52 -2.92 6.49 -0.56
CA VAL A 52 -3.62 5.25 -0.91
C VAL A 52 -5.11 5.51 -1.06
N PRO A 53 -5.78 4.85 -2.02
CA PRO A 53 -7.21 5.00 -2.24
C PRO A 53 -8.03 4.16 -1.27
N LYS A 54 -9.35 4.39 -1.25
CA LYS A 54 -10.34 3.42 -0.80
C LYS A 54 -10.43 2.30 -1.82
N ILE A 55 -10.31 1.08 -1.37
CA ILE A 55 -10.41 -0.10 -2.23
C ILE A 55 -11.64 -0.91 -1.83
N LEU A 56 -12.52 -1.14 -2.77
CA LEU A 56 -13.73 -1.94 -2.62
C LEU A 56 -13.58 -3.28 -3.35
N TYR A 57 -14.33 -4.29 -2.94
CA TYR A 57 -14.41 -5.52 -3.72
C TYR A 57 -15.15 -5.30 -5.03
N ALA A 58 -14.62 -5.72 -6.18
CA ALA A 58 -15.29 -5.61 -7.46
C ALA A 58 -16.58 -6.45 -7.52
N MET A 59 -16.63 -7.57 -6.80
CA MET A 59 -17.81 -8.46 -6.72
C MET A 59 -18.90 -7.92 -5.78
N ASP A 60 -18.58 -7.00 -4.88
CA ASP A 60 -19.52 -6.35 -3.96
C ASP A 60 -19.00 -4.94 -3.62
N ILE A 61 -19.39 -4.00 -4.46
CA ILE A 61 -18.92 -2.59 -4.39
C ILE A 61 -19.33 -1.85 -3.12
N ASN A 62 -20.18 -2.45 -2.29
CA ASN A 62 -20.53 -1.92 -0.98
C ASN A 62 -19.60 -2.43 0.14
N LYS A 63 -18.70 -3.37 -0.18
CA LYS A 63 -17.74 -3.91 0.80
C LYS A 63 -16.34 -3.37 0.60
N ILE A 64 -15.73 -3.00 1.73
CA ILE A 64 -14.35 -2.52 1.79
C ILE A 64 -13.40 -3.70 1.70
N TRP A 65 -12.42 -3.59 0.81
CA TRP A 65 -11.22 -4.41 0.82
C TRP A 65 -10.11 -3.73 1.61
N TYR A 66 -9.98 -2.39 1.48
CA TYR A 66 -8.98 -1.60 2.20
C TYR A 66 -9.47 -0.14 2.38
N ALA A 67 -9.43 0.35 3.62
CA ALA A 67 -9.70 1.74 3.99
C ALA A 67 -8.59 2.28 4.92
N GLY A 68 -7.35 1.96 4.61
CA GLY A 68 -6.17 2.20 5.44
C GLY A 68 -5.60 0.90 6.00
N GLY A 69 -4.39 0.95 6.54
CA GLY A 69 -3.69 -0.18 7.11
C GLY A 69 -3.19 0.08 8.51
N LEU A 70 -3.14 -0.96 9.32
CA LEU A 70 -2.60 -0.96 10.68
C LEU A 70 -1.43 -1.93 10.79
N ILE A 71 -0.38 -1.49 11.49
CA ILE A 71 0.78 -2.33 11.83
C ILE A 71 0.94 -2.34 13.34
N ASN A 72 0.96 -3.52 13.93
CA ASN A 72 1.33 -3.69 15.33
C ASN A 72 2.60 -4.54 15.43
N MET A 73 3.72 -3.90 15.69
CA MET A 73 5.02 -4.56 15.79
C MET A 73 5.17 -5.42 17.06
N TRP A 74 4.32 -5.24 18.08
CA TRP A 74 4.34 -6.06 19.29
C TRP A 74 3.63 -7.40 19.12
N THR A 75 2.54 -7.41 18.36
CA THR A 75 1.76 -8.62 18.10
C THR A 75 2.08 -9.27 16.77
N GLY A 76 2.84 -8.58 15.92
CA GLY A 76 3.13 -9.04 14.58
C GLY A 76 1.96 -8.95 13.61
N THR A 77 0.93 -8.15 13.89
CA THR A 77 -0.25 -8.05 13.04
C THR A 77 -0.13 -6.94 12.01
N ILE A 78 -0.59 -7.22 10.80
CA ILE A 78 -0.72 -6.29 9.67
C ILE A 78 -2.12 -6.47 9.12
N ASP A 79 -2.96 -5.46 9.28
CA ASP A 79 -4.38 -5.55 8.98
C ASP A 79 -4.87 -4.42 8.09
N HIS A 80 -5.83 -4.71 7.22
CA HIS A 80 -6.59 -3.71 6.49
C HIS A 80 -7.74 -3.18 7.34
N ILE A 81 -7.81 -1.86 7.51
CA ILE A 81 -8.97 -1.22 8.16
C ILE A 81 -10.21 -1.47 7.31
N GLY A 82 -11.27 -1.90 7.94
CA GLY A 82 -12.58 -2.08 7.31
C GLY A 82 -12.73 -3.31 6.42
N ILE A 83 -11.73 -4.17 6.31
CA ILE A 83 -11.81 -5.34 5.42
C ILE A 83 -13.09 -6.17 5.66
N ARG A 84 -13.81 -6.49 4.57
CA ARG A 84 -15.08 -7.22 4.53
C ARG A 84 -16.27 -6.50 5.20
N ASN A 85 -16.07 -5.32 5.80
CA ASN A 85 -17.17 -4.50 6.30
C ASN A 85 -17.85 -3.76 5.15
N TYR A 86 -19.13 -3.42 5.33
CA TYR A 86 -19.80 -2.51 4.42
C TYR A 86 -19.22 -1.09 4.53
N ASP A 87 -19.14 -0.41 3.38
CA ASP A 87 -18.71 1.00 3.36
C ASP A 87 -19.71 1.85 4.17
N ALA A 88 -19.18 2.73 4.98
CA ALA A 88 -19.95 3.53 5.92
C ALA A 88 -19.26 4.89 6.12
N PRO A 89 -19.97 5.92 6.64
CA PRO A 89 -19.43 7.27 6.84
C PRO A 89 -18.09 7.31 7.60
N ARG A 90 -17.86 6.39 8.53
CA ARG A 90 -16.60 6.28 9.27
C ARG A 90 -15.36 6.03 8.40
N TYR A 91 -15.54 5.53 7.16
CA TYR A 91 -14.46 5.31 6.20
C TYR A 91 -14.36 6.40 5.14
N SER A 92 -15.04 7.53 5.33
CA SER A 92 -15.10 8.63 4.35
C SER A 92 -14.25 9.85 4.74
N PHE A 93 -13.37 9.72 5.71
CA PHE A 93 -12.48 10.78 6.17
C PHE A 93 -11.05 10.55 5.70
N LEU A 94 -10.40 11.64 5.27
CA LEU A 94 -8.96 11.65 5.03
C LEU A 94 -8.26 11.37 6.36
N MET A 95 -7.36 10.41 6.39
CA MET A 95 -6.65 10.05 7.63
C MET A 95 -5.24 9.51 7.36
N GLU A 96 -4.37 9.67 8.33
CA GLU A 96 -3.09 8.99 8.36
C GLU A 96 -3.28 7.49 8.58
N THR A 97 -2.45 6.67 7.94
CA THR A 97 -2.47 5.22 8.03
C THR A 97 -1.07 4.67 8.25
N ASP A 98 -0.93 3.46 8.77
CA ASP A 98 0.38 2.90 9.06
C ASP A 98 1.09 2.38 7.82
N TYR A 99 0.34 1.88 6.84
CA TYR A 99 0.95 1.42 5.60
C TYR A 99 0.03 1.61 4.39
N ALA A 100 0.67 1.67 3.25
CA ALA A 100 0.07 1.69 1.93
C ALA A 100 0.07 0.29 1.35
N THR A 101 -1.08 -0.18 0.87
CA THR A 101 -1.15 -1.49 0.20
C THR A 101 -0.58 -1.43 -1.21
N GLY A 102 0.19 -2.44 -1.59
CA GLY A 102 0.71 -2.60 -2.96
C GLY A 102 -0.37 -2.82 -4.03
N CYS A 103 -1.63 -3.02 -3.64
CA CYS A 103 -2.73 -3.06 -4.60
C CYS A 103 -2.89 -1.72 -5.35
N CYS A 104 -2.78 -0.60 -4.63
CA CYS A 104 -2.64 0.73 -5.22
C CYS A 104 -2.02 1.71 -4.22
N LEU A 105 -0.97 2.38 -4.63
CA LEU A 105 -0.37 3.49 -3.90
C LEU A 105 0.21 4.53 -4.86
N CYS A 106 0.28 5.78 -4.40
CA CYS A 106 0.94 6.87 -5.11
C CYS A 106 2.06 7.45 -4.25
N ILE A 107 3.19 7.74 -4.87
CA ILE A 107 4.36 8.35 -4.24
C ILE A 107 5.05 9.30 -5.22
N ASN A 108 5.66 10.36 -4.72
CA ASN A 108 6.51 11.22 -5.56
C ASN A 108 7.81 10.49 -5.93
N THR A 109 8.28 10.67 -7.16
CA THR A 109 9.49 10.01 -7.68
C THR A 109 10.72 10.30 -6.83
N SER A 110 10.92 11.55 -6.40
CA SER A 110 12.08 11.92 -5.56
C SER A 110 12.06 11.19 -4.21
N ASP A 111 10.90 11.05 -3.61
CA ASP A 111 10.76 10.38 -2.32
C ASP A 111 10.88 8.85 -2.48
N PHE A 112 10.40 8.27 -3.57
CA PHE A 112 10.60 6.85 -3.88
C PHE A 112 12.09 6.50 -4.05
N LYS A 113 12.84 7.39 -4.74
CA LYS A 113 14.31 7.27 -4.86
C LYS A 113 15.01 7.39 -3.50
N LYS A 114 14.62 8.37 -2.65
CA LYS A 114 15.17 8.52 -1.29
C LYS A 114 14.88 7.32 -0.39
N LEU A 115 13.74 6.67 -0.57
CA LEU A 115 13.38 5.43 0.12
C LEU A 115 14.12 4.21 -0.45
N ASN A 116 14.96 4.36 -1.47
CA ASN A 116 15.67 3.27 -2.12
C ASN A 116 14.74 2.21 -2.70
N TYR A 117 13.65 2.65 -3.32
CA TYR A 117 12.69 1.81 -4.06
C TYR A 117 11.99 0.75 -3.19
N PHE A 118 11.32 -0.23 -3.80
CA PHE A 118 10.88 -1.43 -3.11
C PHE A 118 12.07 -2.34 -2.81
N ASP A 119 12.11 -2.92 -1.62
CA ASP A 119 13.15 -3.90 -1.28
C ASP A 119 12.87 -5.25 -1.97
N THR A 120 13.74 -5.63 -2.90
CA THR A 120 13.64 -6.85 -3.69
C THR A 120 13.91 -8.14 -2.90
N ASN A 121 14.38 -8.04 -1.66
CA ASN A 121 14.48 -9.19 -0.75
C ASN A 121 13.10 -9.73 -0.35
N PHE A 122 12.03 -8.91 -0.46
CA PHE A 122 10.67 -9.39 -0.35
C PHE A 122 10.25 -10.03 -1.67
N ASN A 123 9.97 -11.33 -1.64
CA ASN A 123 9.61 -12.07 -2.85
C ASN A 123 8.20 -11.77 -3.32
N MET A 124 7.27 -11.70 -2.38
CA MET A 124 5.85 -11.42 -2.52
C MET A 124 5.28 -11.21 -1.13
N TYR A 125 4.51 -10.15 -0.94
CA TYR A 125 3.99 -9.64 0.34
C TYR A 125 5.03 -8.95 1.23
N CYS A 126 4.56 -7.91 1.90
CA CYS A 126 5.28 -7.04 2.84
C CYS A 126 6.32 -6.08 2.23
N GLU A 127 6.56 -6.07 0.91
CA GLU A 127 7.36 -5.04 0.25
C GLU A 127 6.74 -3.65 0.35
N ASP A 128 5.42 -3.57 0.32
CA ASP A 128 4.62 -2.38 0.49
C ASP A 128 4.61 -1.91 1.96
N VAL A 129 4.52 -2.83 2.89
CA VAL A 129 4.61 -2.56 4.33
C VAL A 129 6.02 -2.10 4.70
N ASP A 130 7.06 -2.71 4.13
CA ASP A 130 8.46 -2.30 4.31
C ASP A 130 8.70 -0.87 3.81
N LEU A 131 8.22 -0.54 2.61
CA LEU A 131 8.30 0.81 2.06
C LEU A 131 7.63 1.82 3.00
N SER A 132 6.45 1.47 3.51
CA SER A 132 5.67 2.28 4.43
C SER A 132 6.38 2.53 5.75
N ILE A 133 6.97 1.50 6.36
CA ILE A 133 7.74 1.64 7.60
C ILE A 133 8.98 2.54 7.37
N ARG A 134 9.66 2.40 6.22
CA ARG A 134 10.80 3.29 5.88
C ARG A 134 10.35 4.74 5.73
N ALA A 135 9.21 4.99 5.10
CA ALA A 135 8.62 6.32 4.99
C ALA A 135 8.29 6.92 6.37
N LYS A 136 7.67 6.15 7.27
CA LYS A 136 7.35 6.60 8.64
C LYS A 136 8.61 6.84 9.48
N LYS A 137 9.68 6.07 9.29
CA LYS A 137 10.99 6.32 9.94
C LYS A 137 11.65 7.65 9.51
N MET A 138 11.23 8.21 8.38
CA MET A 138 11.62 9.56 7.95
C MET A 138 10.70 10.67 8.50
N ASN A 139 9.83 10.35 9.48
CA ASN A 139 8.80 11.22 10.03
C ASN A 139 7.83 11.76 8.95
N ARG A 140 7.56 10.95 7.92
CA ARG A 140 6.64 11.29 6.83
C ARG A 140 5.32 10.55 6.98
N LYS A 141 4.26 11.11 6.41
CA LYS A 141 2.90 10.60 6.53
C LYS A 141 2.49 9.77 5.33
N ILE A 142 1.77 8.71 5.61
CA ILE A 142 1.03 7.94 4.61
C ILE A 142 -0.44 8.28 4.79
N VAL A 143 -1.10 8.73 3.72
CA VAL A 143 -2.45 9.28 3.81
C VAL A 143 -3.44 8.43 3.02
N TYR A 144 -4.48 7.96 3.69
CA TYR A 144 -5.64 7.35 3.07
C TYR A 144 -6.57 8.41 2.50
N SER A 145 -6.85 8.34 1.20
CA SER A 145 -7.72 9.25 0.46
C SER A 145 -9.05 8.57 0.11
N PRO A 146 -10.11 8.77 0.89
CA PRO A 146 -11.37 8.05 0.74
C PRO A 146 -12.16 8.39 -0.52
N LYS A 147 -11.91 9.55 -1.14
CA LYS A 147 -12.57 9.97 -2.39
C LYS A 147 -11.89 9.36 -3.62
N SER A 148 -10.64 8.92 -3.51
CA SER A 148 -9.98 8.11 -4.53
C SER A 148 -10.47 6.67 -4.38
N ILE A 149 -11.24 6.17 -5.34
CA ILE A 149 -11.90 4.86 -5.22
C ILE A 149 -11.44 3.94 -6.35
N ILE A 150 -11.08 2.72 -5.97
CA ILE A 150 -10.84 1.63 -6.92
C ILE A 150 -11.62 0.37 -6.53
N LEU A 151 -11.96 -0.43 -7.52
CA LEU A 151 -12.53 -1.76 -7.35
C LEU A 151 -11.45 -2.80 -7.60
N HIS A 152 -11.31 -3.77 -6.70
CA HIS A 152 -10.30 -4.82 -6.79
C HIS A 152 -10.97 -6.17 -7.01
N SER A 153 -10.63 -6.84 -8.10
CA SER A 153 -11.18 -8.16 -8.46
C SER A 153 -10.45 -9.28 -7.73
N VAL A 154 -10.03 -9.10 -6.50
CA VAL A 154 -9.25 -10.04 -5.68
C VAL A 154 -9.04 -11.38 -6.39
N SER A 155 -7.92 -11.52 -7.10
CA SER A 155 -7.74 -12.56 -8.10
C SER A 155 -8.00 -13.95 -7.53
N GLN A 156 -8.90 -14.68 -8.17
CA GLN A 156 -9.17 -16.10 -7.96
C GLN A 156 -8.02 -17.00 -8.48
N SER A 157 -6.97 -16.41 -9.03
CA SER A 157 -5.89 -17.10 -9.75
C SER A 157 -5.06 -18.08 -8.92
N LEU A 158 -5.12 -17.99 -7.60
CA LEU A 158 -4.64 -19.00 -6.67
C LEU A 158 -5.62 -18.96 -5.50
N GLY A 159 -6.46 -19.94 -5.29
CA GLY A 159 -7.48 -19.97 -4.24
C GLY A 159 -7.03 -19.30 -2.95
N GLU A 160 -7.94 -18.61 -2.24
CA GLU A 160 -7.62 -17.76 -1.07
C GLU A 160 -6.74 -18.46 -0.02
N ASN A 161 -6.76 -19.79 0.02
CA ASN A 161 -6.09 -20.66 0.99
C ASN A 161 -4.94 -21.49 0.40
N SER A 162 -4.28 -21.06 -0.69
CA SER A 162 -3.17 -21.87 -1.19
C SER A 162 -2.01 -21.85 -0.18
N PHE A 163 -1.47 -23.02 0.13
CA PHE A 163 -0.31 -23.19 1.03
C PHE A 163 0.85 -22.26 0.65
N ILE A 164 1.03 -22.01 -0.65
CA ILE A 164 2.07 -21.11 -1.19
C ILE A 164 1.81 -19.65 -0.76
N LYS A 165 0.56 -19.18 -0.79
CA LYS A 165 0.21 -17.81 -0.32
C LYS A 165 0.51 -17.65 1.16
N ILE A 166 0.06 -18.62 1.98
CA ILE A 166 0.29 -18.62 3.43
C ILE A 166 1.79 -18.60 3.73
N LYS A 167 2.55 -19.50 3.10
CA LYS A 167 4.01 -19.59 3.25
C LYS A 167 4.68 -18.25 2.87
N ASN A 168 4.33 -17.65 1.73
CA ASN A 168 4.92 -16.39 1.27
C ASN A 168 4.57 -15.25 2.22
N LYS A 169 3.32 -15.17 2.68
CA LYS A 169 2.89 -14.15 3.65
C LYS A 169 3.66 -14.28 4.97
N LEU A 170 3.74 -15.49 5.55
CA LEU A 170 4.49 -15.72 6.78
C LEU A 170 5.98 -15.40 6.61
N THR A 171 6.59 -15.84 5.51
CA THR A 171 8.00 -15.54 5.23
C THR A 171 8.24 -14.04 5.08
N GLY A 172 7.34 -13.33 4.39
CA GLY A 172 7.38 -11.86 4.27
C GLY A 172 7.27 -11.17 5.63
N GLN A 173 6.31 -11.58 6.46
CA GLN A 173 6.12 -11.05 7.81
C GLN A 173 7.36 -11.29 8.68
N MET A 174 7.91 -12.51 8.71
CA MET A 174 9.13 -12.80 9.47
C MET A 174 10.29 -11.89 9.05
N LYS A 175 10.53 -11.75 7.72
CA LYS A 175 11.57 -10.83 7.21
C LYS A 175 11.33 -9.39 7.64
N LEU A 176 10.07 -8.93 7.59
CA LEU A 176 9.70 -7.58 7.99
C LEU A 176 10.03 -7.32 9.46
N PHE A 177 9.68 -8.27 10.34
CA PHE A 177 9.98 -8.19 11.77
C PHE A 177 11.48 -8.18 12.03
N TRP A 178 12.24 -9.09 11.46
CA TRP A 178 13.70 -9.12 11.58
C TRP A 178 14.34 -7.80 11.13
N LYS A 179 13.79 -7.17 10.09
CA LYS A 179 14.33 -5.91 9.55
C LYS A 179 13.98 -4.69 10.40
N HIS A 180 12.79 -4.66 11.00
CA HIS A 180 12.21 -3.43 11.56
C HIS A 180 11.92 -3.46 13.04
N ALA A 181 11.78 -4.63 13.67
CA ALA A 181 11.52 -4.75 15.10
C ALA A 181 12.70 -4.21 15.94
N SER A 182 12.39 -3.57 17.05
CA SER A 182 13.38 -3.20 18.06
C SER A 182 13.74 -4.40 18.93
N GLY A 183 14.90 -4.35 19.61
CA GLY A 183 15.35 -5.45 20.49
C GLY A 183 14.37 -5.83 21.62
N LEU A 184 13.37 -4.99 21.92
CA LEU A 184 12.29 -5.30 22.88
C LEU A 184 11.09 -6.00 22.22
N GLN A 185 11.04 -6.11 20.90
CA GLN A 185 9.94 -6.70 20.11
C GLN A 185 10.34 -8.07 19.51
N ILE A 186 11.58 -8.46 19.64
CA ILE A 186 12.13 -9.76 19.27
C ILE A 186 12.24 -10.63 20.53
#